data_4167ca9d755428ab5b6a1c61afc9a58d
#
_entry.id   4167ca9d755428ab5b6a1c61afc9a58d
#
_cell.length_a   1.000
_cell.length_b   1.000
_cell.length_c   1.000
_cell.angle_alpha   90.00
_cell.angle_beta   90.00
_cell.angle_gamma   90.00
#
_symmetry.space_group_name_H-M   'P 1'
#
loop_
_entity.id
_entity.type
_entity.pdbx_description
1 polymer ?
#
loop_
_entity_poly.entity_id
_entity_poly.type
_entity_poly.pdbx_seq_one_letter_code
_entity_poly.pdbx_strand_id
1 'polypeptide(L)'
;RKISMRRFAMDKLLDWKKKSNRKPLILMGARQVGKTWLMKEFGKTYYEKTAYISFYNNQRMQAVFDTDFDIKRIIMNLNIESGVTITPENTLIVLDEIQNAPKALESLKYFCEEAPEYHVIAAGSLLGVALHEGISYPVGKVDLLDLYPFNFREFLCAMDEEGLESALETKDYNLIDNFSDKYLFWLKNYYYTGGMPAVVDAFRLNKDYAEVRQIQSDIVRQYEGDFGKHIKAKVLPRIRMVWDSIPMQLAKENKKFFFGQIKKGARSSEFEIAIQWLLDCGLVYKVNRVNEPHMPLKAYKNMNAYKLFVLDVGLLGAMSELPAESILEGNDCLLYTSPSPRDMR
;
A
#
# COMPACT_ATOMS: atom_id res chain seq x y z
N ARG A 1 -26.58 7.76 5.45
CA ARG A 1 -25.94 6.45 5.22
C ARG A 1 -24.44 6.69 5.11
N LYS A 2 -23.63 6.13 6.02
CA LYS A 2 -22.19 5.99 5.78
C LYS A 2 -22.06 5.00 4.62
N ILE A 3 -21.88 5.51 3.40
CA ILE A 3 -21.55 4.68 2.25
C ILE A 3 -20.16 4.15 2.55
N SER A 4 -20.05 2.85 2.73
CA SER A 4 -18.76 2.18 2.93
C SER A 4 -18.00 2.23 1.61
N MET A 5 -16.84 2.87 1.57
CA MET A 5 -16.00 2.89 0.38
C MET A 5 -15.60 1.45 0.03
N ARG A 6 -16.06 0.96 -1.12
CA ARG A 6 -15.75 -0.40 -1.60
C ARG A 6 -14.24 -0.55 -1.82
N ARG A 7 -13.66 -1.60 -1.23
CA ARG A 7 -12.27 -2.00 -1.46
C ARG A 7 -12.24 -3.41 -2.06
N PHE A 8 -11.60 -3.58 -3.20
CA PHE A 8 -11.47 -4.91 -3.84
C PHE A 8 -10.64 -5.89 -3.04
N ALA A 9 -9.80 -5.38 -2.13
CA ALA A 9 -9.12 -6.21 -1.15
C ALA A 9 -10.08 -6.96 -0.22
N MET A 10 -11.32 -6.47 -0.03
CA MET A 10 -12.35 -7.17 0.76
C MET A 10 -12.72 -8.52 0.13
N ASP A 11 -12.85 -8.59 -1.18
CA ASP A 11 -13.15 -9.82 -1.91
C ASP A 11 -12.00 -10.84 -1.74
N LYS A 12 -10.74 -10.38 -1.79
CA LYS A 12 -9.57 -11.22 -1.53
C LYS A 12 -9.51 -11.75 -0.09
N LEU A 13 -9.93 -10.94 0.89
CA LEU A 13 -10.04 -11.39 2.28
C LEU A 13 -11.14 -12.42 2.44
N LEU A 14 -12.25 -12.28 1.73
CA LEU A 14 -13.33 -13.25 1.74
C LEU A 14 -12.91 -14.59 1.10
N ASP A 15 -12.16 -14.54 0.00
CA ASP A 15 -11.57 -15.72 -0.60
C ASP A 15 -10.58 -16.40 0.35
N TRP A 16 -9.72 -15.62 1.03
CA TRP A 16 -8.83 -16.14 2.05
C TRP A 16 -9.61 -16.82 3.19
N LYS A 17 -10.69 -16.23 3.67
CA LYS A 17 -11.53 -16.83 4.72
C LYS A 17 -12.06 -18.21 4.33
N LYS A 18 -12.41 -18.39 3.04
CA LYS A 18 -13.01 -19.64 2.51
C LYS A 18 -11.98 -20.74 2.20
N LYS A 19 -10.68 -20.45 2.19
CA LYS A 19 -9.65 -21.45 1.90
C LYS A 19 -9.67 -22.59 2.92
N SER A 20 -9.65 -23.85 2.46
CA SER A 20 -9.54 -25.04 3.32
C SER A 20 -8.17 -25.17 4.00
N ASN A 21 -7.11 -24.75 3.31
CA ASN A 21 -5.73 -24.73 3.81
C ASN A 21 -5.28 -23.30 4.15
N ARG A 22 -6.19 -22.51 4.74
CA ARG A 22 -5.92 -21.14 5.16
C ARG A 22 -4.76 -21.08 6.15
N LYS A 23 -3.87 -20.12 5.93
CA LYS A 23 -2.80 -19.76 6.85
C LYS A 23 -3.12 -18.39 7.47
N PRO A 24 -2.50 -18.03 8.61
CA PRO A 24 -2.53 -16.64 9.07
C PRO A 24 -2.18 -15.69 7.93
N LEU A 25 -2.90 -14.59 7.82
CA LEU A 25 -2.69 -13.61 6.75
C LEU A 25 -1.86 -12.43 7.25
N ILE A 26 -0.88 -12.01 6.48
CA ILE A 26 -0.18 -10.75 6.71
C ILE A 26 -0.64 -9.75 5.64
N LEU A 27 -1.25 -8.67 6.10
CA LEU A 27 -1.66 -7.53 5.28
C LEU A 27 -0.53 -6.52 5.21
N MET A 28 0.11 -6.43 4.05
CA MET A 28 1.22 -5.52 3.79
C MET A 28 0.76 -4.24 3.08
N GLY A 29 1.56 -3.19 3.12
CA GLY A 29 1.31 -1.94 2.42
C GLY A 29 1.81 -0.73 3.20
N ALA A 30 1.96 0.40 2.51
CA ALA A 30 2.42 1.65 3.09
C ALA A 30 1.52 2.12 4.25
N ARG A 31 1.96 3.11 4.99
CA ARG A 31 1.12 3.80 5.99
C ARG A 31 -0.06 4.48 5.29
N GLN A 32 -1.19 4.59 6.01
CA GLN A 32 -2.38 5.34 5.59
C GLN A 32 -3.12 4.79 4.35
N VAL A 33 -2.77 3.60 3.84
CA VAL A 33 -3.52 2.95 2.74
C VAL A 33 -4.81 2.26 3.19
N GLY A 34 -5.11 2.30 4.52
CA GLY A 34 -6.38 1.80 5.06
C GLY A 34 -6.34 0.37 5.62
N LYS A 35 -5.17 -0.18 5.99
CA LYS A 35 -5.04 -1.54 6.55
C LYS A 35 -5.93 -1.77 7.77
N THR A 36 -5.79 -0.94 8.79
CA THR A 36 -6.57 -1.04 10.04
C THR A 36 -8.07 -0.97 9.79
N TRP A 37 -8.50 -0.04 8.92
CA TRP A 37 -9.90 0.08 8.55
C TRP A 37 -10.40 -1.19 7.86
N LEU A 38 -9.65 -1.71 6.89
CA LEU A 38 -10.02 -2.90 6.13
C LEU A 38 -10.19 -4.13 7.04
N MET A 39 -9.26 -4.34 7.97
CA MET A 39 -9.32 -5.46 8.92
C MET A 39 -10.52 -5.35 9.86
N LYS A 40 -10.79 -4.15 10.40
CA LYS A 40 -11.94 -3.90 11.27
C LYS A 40 -13.27 -4.07 10.53
N GLU A 41 -13.37 -3.54 9.32
CA GLU A 41 -14.60 -3.67 8.51
C GLU A 41 -14.83 -5.12 8.06
N PHE A 42 -13.75 -5.84 7.71
CA PHE A 42 -13.83 -7.27 7.41
C PHE A 42 -14.31 -8.09 8.60
N GLY A 43 -13.75 -7.84 9.78
CA GLY A 43 -14.18 -8.49 11.01
C GLY A 43 -15.65 -8.22 11.33
N LYS A 44 -16.06 -6.94 11.26
CA LYS A 44 -17.43 -6.52 11.52
C LYS A 44 -18.45 -7.13 10.55
N THR A 45 -18.05 -7.30 9.28
CA THR A 45 -18.99 -7.74 8.22
C THR A 45 -19.10 -9.26 8.14
N TYR A 46 -18.00 -9.98 8.38
CA TYR A 46 -17.92 -11.41 8.07
C TYR A 46 -17.68 -12.33 9.28
N TYR A 47 -17.56 -11.77 10.49
CA TYR A 47 -17.39 -12.54 11.73
C TYR A 47 -18.40 -12.09 12.79
N GLU A 48 -18.70 -12.96 13.72
CA GLU A 48 -19.54 -12.63 14.87
C GLU A 48 -18.81 -11.69 15.83
N LYS A 49 -17.49 -11.88 15.96
CA LYS A 49 -16.62 -11.14 16.86
C LYS A 49 -15.30 -10.79 16.20
N THR A 50 -14.68 -9.70 16.66
CA THR A 50 -13.34 -9.31 16.26
C THR A 50 -12.52 -9.00 17.50
N ALA A 51 -11.48 -9.77 17.75
CA ALA A 51 -10.47 -9.52 18.76
C ALA A 51 -9.36 -8.67 18.16
N TYR A 52 -9.40 -7.35 18.38
CA TYR A 52 -8.43 -6.40 17.84
C TYR A 52 -7.38 -6.04 18.88
N ILE A 53 -6.12 -6.31 18.56
CA ILE A 53 -4.94 -5.98 19.36
C ILE A 53 -4.00 -5.11 18.53
N SER A 54 -3.62 -3.95 19.10
CA SER A 54 -2.55 -3.11 18.54
C SER A 54 -1.30 -3.25 19.39
N PHE A 55 -0.16 -3.46 18.72
CA PHE A 55 1.16 -3.49 19.39
C PHE A 55 1.80 -2.11 19.52
N TYR A 56 1.16 -1.08 18.98
CA TYR A 56 1.68 0.28 19.10
C TYR A 56 1.61 0.74 20.57
N ASN A 57 2.77 1.06 21.16
CA ASN A 57 2.91 1.44 22.57
C ASN A 57 2.28 0.45 23.57
N ASN A 58 2.19 -0.83 23.23
CA ASN A 58 1.59 -1.88 24.05
C ASN A 58 2.65 -2.90 24.52
N GLN A 59 3.52 -2.48 25.43
CA GLN A 59 4.59 -3.32 25.97
C GLN A 59 4.08 -4.58 26.66
N ARG A 60 2.91 -4.51 27.32
CA ARG A 60 2.29 -5.67 27.96
C ARG A 60 2.01 -6.77 26.95
N MET A 61 1.39 -6.43 25.83
CA MET A 61 1.07 -7.41 24.80
C MET A 61 2.32 -7.89 24.04
N GLN A 62 3.35 -7.05 23.89
CA GLN A 62 4.64 -7.49 23.37
C GLN A 62 5.25 -8.58 24.28
N ALA A 63 5.28 -8.36 25.61
CA ALA A 63 5.80 -9.28 26.60
C ALA A 63 5.06 -10.64 26.64
N VAL A 64 3.78 -10.68 26.28
CA VAL A 64 3.00 -11.93 26.19
C VAL A 64 3.67 -12.92 25.21
N PHE A 65 4.14 -12.42 24.08
CA PHE A 65 4.77 -13.25 23.05
C PHE A 65 6.25 -13.53 23.30
N ASP A 66 6.90 -12.77 24.18
CA ASP A 66 8.31 -12.99 24.56
C ASP A 66 8.48 -14.21 25.49
N THR A 67 7.42 -14.65 26.15
CA THR A 67 7.47 -15.73 27.15
C THR A 67 7.60 -17.10 26.48
N ASP A 68 6.68 -17.45 25.61
CA ASP A 68 6.63 -18.69 24.83
C ASP A 68 5.60 -18.58 23.70
N PHE A 69 5.42 -19.66 22.93
CA PHE A 69 4.44 -19.76 21.84
C PHE A 69 3.28 -20.70 22.15
N ASP A 70 2.94 -20.93 23.45
CA ASP A 70 1.76 -21.70 23.82
C ASP A 70 0.48 -20.96 23.35
N ILE A 71 -0.19 -21.54 22.36
CA ILE A 71 -1.36 -20.93 21.73
C ILE A 71 -2.50 -20.74 22.75
N LYS A 72 -2.71 -21.67 23.68
CA LYS A 72 -3.79 -21.56 24.69
C LYS A 72 -3.54 -20.36 25.60
N ARG A 73 -2.31 -20.20 26.07
CA ARG A 73 -1.89 -19.05 26.88
C ARG A 73 -2.01 -17.74 26.11
N ILE A 74 -1.57 -17.73 24.84
CA ILE A 74 -1.70 -16.56 23.95
C ILE A 74 -3.18 -16.18 23.81
N ILE A 75 -4.07 -17.11 23.46
CA ILE A 75 -5.52 -16.87 23.31
C ILE A 75 -6.13 -16.32 24.60
N MET A 76 -5.75 -16.85 25.78
CA MET A 76 -6.24 -16.30 27.06
C MET A 76 -5.85 -14.84 27.24
N ASN A 77 -4.61 -14.46 26.91
CA ASN A 77 -4.16 -13.07 27.01
C ASN A 77 -4.88 -12.18 25.98
N LEU A 78 -5.08 -12.67 24.74
CA LEU A 78 -5.84 -11.95 23.71
C LEU A 78 -7.30 -11.75 24.12
N ASN A 79 -7.94 -12.72 24.79
CA ASN A 79 -9.29 -12.58 25.34
C ASN A 79 -9.36 -11.43 26.35
N ILE A 80 -8.41 -11.38 27.28
CA ILE A 80 -8.36 -10.35 28.33
C ILE A 80 -8.12 -8.97 27.70
N GLU A 81 -7.15 -8.86 26.79
CA GLU A 81 -6.77 -7.59 26.17
C GLU A 81 -7.86 -7.03 25.28
N SER A 82 -8.49 -7.87 24.46
CA SER A 82 -9.55 -7.43 23.54
C SER A 82 -10.92 -7.28 24.19
N GLY A 83 -11.13 -7.88 25.36
CA GLY A 83 -12.45 -8.02 25.98
C GLY A 83 -13.41 -8.96 25.23
N VAL A 84 -12.88 -9.77 24.31
CA VAL A 84 -13.65 -10.68 23.45
C VAL A 84 -13.26 -12.11 23.74
N THR A 85 -14.26 -12.99 23.99
CA THR A 85 -14.02 -14.43 24.04
C THR A 85 -13.77 -14.94 22.61
N ILE A 86 -12.54 -15.30 22.31
CA ILE A 86 -12.13 -15.82 21.02
C ILE A 86 -12.56 -17.28 20.89
N THR A 87 -13.30 -17.55 19.82
CA THR A 87 -13.74 -18.89 19.43
C THR A 87 -13.23 -19.21 18.03
N PRO A 88 -12.81 -20.46 17.75
CA PRO A 88 -12.46 -20.87 16.42
C PRO A 88 -13.56 -20.51 15.39
N GLU A 89 -13.16 -20.12 14.19
CA GLU A 89 -14.01 -19.83 13.02
C GLU A 89 -14.94 -18.60 13.15
N ASN A 90 -15.46 -18.31 14.34
CA ASN A 90 -16.43 -17.22 14.56
C ASN A 90 -15.77 -15.89 14.94
N THR A 91 -14.51 -15.91 15.38
CA THR A 91 -13.78 -14.71 15.79
C THR A 91 -12.62 -14.44 14.85
N LEU A 92 -12.54 -13.23 14.34
CA LEU A 92 -11.34 -12.74 13.67
C LEU A 92 -10.37 -12.19 14.72
N ILE A 93 -9.15 -12.72 14.74
CA ILE A 93 -8.03 -12.17 15.50
C ILE A 93 -7.28 -11.20 14.62
N VAL A 94 -7.16 -9.93 15.05
CA VAL A 94 -6.44 -8.88 14.34
C VAL A 94 -5.25 -8.43 15.17
N LEU A 95 -4.05 -8.60 14.63
CA LEU A 95 -2.77 -8.21 15.22
C LEU A 95 -2.21 -7.02 14.41
N ASP A 96 -2.50 -5.81 14.87
CA ASP A 96 -2.12 -4.58 14.15
C ASP A 96 -0.79 -4.01 14.66
N GLU A 97 -0.04 -3.36 13.77
CA GLU A 97 1.31 -2.82 13.99
C GLU A 97 2.30 -3.90 14.50
N ILE A 98 2.21 -5.09 13.90
CA ILE A 98 2.93 -6.31 14.36
C ILE A 98 4.46 -6.17 14.30
N GLN A 99 5.01 -5.22 13.51
CA GLN A 99 6.44 -4.93 13.50
C GLN A 99 6.98 -4.47 14.88
N ASN A 100 6.10 -3.98 15.76
CA ASN A 100 6.48 -3.62 17.13
C ASN A 100 6.57 -4.83 18.08
N ALA A 101 6.18 -6.03 17.60
CA ALA A 101 6.21 -7.27 18.36
C ALA A 101 6.80 -8.41 17.50
N PRO A 102 8.12 -8.48 17.32
CA PRO A 102 8.76 -9.48 16.47
C PRO A 102 8.37 -10.93 16.81
N LYS A 103 8.22 -11.23 18.09
CA LYS A 103 7.77 -12.54 18.56
C LYS A 103 6.32 -12.85 18.23
N ALA A 104 5.45 -11.83 18.17
CA ALA A 104 4.08 -12.02 17.69
C ALA A 104 4.06 -12.38 16.19
N LEU A 105 4.95 -11.80 15.39
CA LEU A 105 5.11 -12.18 13.98
C LEU A 105 5.59 -13.64 13.86
N GLU A 106 6.56 -14.06 14.66
CA GLU A 106 7.05 -15.43 14.71
C GLU A 106 5.95 -16.42 15.15
N SER A 107 5.07 -16.02 16.08
CA SER A 107 3.97 -16.86 16.57
C SER A 107 2.98 -17.28 15.50
N LEU A 108 2.89 -16.55 14.37
CA LEU A 108 2.01 -16.91 13.25
C LEU A 108 2.33 -18.30 12.69
N LYS A 109 3.58 -18.75 12.80
CA LYS A 109 3.96 -20.12 12.45
C LYS A 109 3.18 -21.13 13.29
N TYR A 110 3.13 -20.92 14.59
CA TYR A 110 2.45 -21.83 15.54
C TYR A 110 0.94 -21.80 15.36
N PHE A 111 0.35 -20.64 15.09
CA PHE A 111 -1.06 -20.58 14.68
C PHE A 111 -1.33 -21.40 13.41
N CYS A 112 -0.42 -21.38 12.44
CA CYS A 112 -0.56 -22.17 11.22
C CYS A 112 -0.46 -23.67 11.45
N GLU A 113 0.47 -24.11 12.34
CA GLU A 113 0.81 -25.53 12.53
C GLU A 113 -0.05 -26.22 13.59
N GLU A 114 -0.37 -25.53 14.67
CA GLU A 114 -0.98 -26.10 15.87
C GLU A 114 -2.43 -25.67 16.10
N ALA A 115 -2.86 -24.55 15.47
CA ALA A 115 -4.18 -23.98 15.70
C ALA A 115 -4.78 -23.35 14.42
N PRO A 116 -4.82 -24.09 13.30
CA PRO A 116 -5.28 -23.57 12.00
C PRO A 116 -6.77 -23.18 11.97
N GLU A 117 -7.53 -23.59 12.97
CA GLU A 117 -8.94 -23.24 13.14
C GLU A 117 -9.14 -21.77 13.52
N TYR A 118 -8.13 -21.10 14.09
CA TYR A 118 -8.22 -19.67 14.38
C TYR A 118 -7.92 -18.82 13.14
N HIS A 119 -8.75 -17.80 12.92
CA HIS A 119 -8.58 -16.86 11.81
C HIS A 119 -7.76 -15.67 12.29
N VAL A 120 -6.51 -15.57 11.83
CA VAL A 120 -5.58 -14.52 12.24
C VAL A 120 -5.19 -13.66 11.06
N ILE A 121 -5.37 -12.34 11.19
CA ILE A 121 -4.81 -11.34 10.27
C ILE A 121 -3.86 -10.46 11.05
N ALA A 122 -2.64 -10.34 10.56
CA ALA A 122 -1.64 -9.41 11.07
C ALA A 122 -1.42 -8.28 10.06
N ALA A 123 -1.11 -7.09 10.53
CA ALA A 123 -0.73 -5.97 9.66
C ALA A 123 0.43 -5.17 10.25
N GLY A 124 1.23 -4.61 9.37
CA GLY A 124 2.29 -3.68 9.73
C GLY A 124 2.69 -2.80 8.56
N SER A 125 2.96 -1.53 8.85
CA SER A 125 3.27 -0.54 7.82
C SER A 125 4.74 -0.53 7.37
N LEU A 126 5.63 -1.10 8.17
CA LEU A 126 7.08 -1.18 7.93
C LEU A 126 7.59 -2.62 7.98
N LEU A 127 6.72 -3.58 7.72
CA LEU A 127 7.08 -4.99 7.75
C LEU A 127 8.20 -5.33 6.76
N GLY A 128 8.21 -4.73 5.57
CA GLY A 128 9.30 -4.91 4.60
C GLY A 128 10.66 -4.51 5.17
N VAL A 129 10.73 -3.40 5.93
CA VAL A 129 11.97 -2.94 6.59
C VAL A 129 12.34 -3.86 7.75
N ALA A 130 11.37 -4.20 8.61
CA ALA A 130 11.60 -5.05 9.78
C ALA A 130 12.15 -6.43 9.40
N LEU A 131 11.74 -6.98 8.26
CA LEU A 131 12.23 -8.24 7.73
C LEU A 131 13.72 -8.22 7.38
N HIS A 132 14.26 -7.07 7.00
CA HIS A 132 15.71 -6.89 6.73
C HIS A 132 16.55 -6.72 8.00
N GLU A 133 15.93 -6.42 9.14
CA GLU A 133 16.61 -6.27 10.43
C GLU A 133 16.79 -7.60 11.20
N GLY A 134 16.56 -8.74 10.53
CA GLY A 134 16.81 -10.07 11.11
C GLY A 134 15.65 -10.65 11.91
N ILE A 135 14.44 -10.09 11.74
CA ILE A 135 13.23 -10.70 12.31
C ILE A 135 12.93 -12.00 11.57
N SER A 136 12.73 -13.09 12.32
CA SER A 136 12.35 -14.39 11.77
C SER A 136 10.99 -14.31 11.09
N TYR A 137 10.98 -14.42 9.77
CA TYR A 137 9.76 -14.44 8.98
C TYR A 137 9.20 -15.86 8.86
N PRO A 138 7.93 -16.12 9.13
CA PRO A 138 7.35 -17.45 9.06
C PRO A 138 7.15 -17.93 7.61
N VAL A 139 8.25 -18.16 6.90
CA VAL A 139 8.28 -18.57 5.48
C VAL A 139 7.41 -19.80 5.25
N GLY A 140 6.51 -19.71 4.29
CA GLY A 140 5.61 -20.80 3.92
C GLY A 140 4.48 -21.08 4.92
N LYS A 141 4.41 -20.36 6.05
CA LYS A 141 3.42 -20.55 7.13
C LYS A 141 2.39 -19.42 7.20
N VAL A 142 2.48 -18.47 6.31
CA VAL A 142 1.54 -17.34 6.19
C VAL A 142 1.12 -17.13 4.75
N ASP A 143 -0.08 -16.59 4.57
CA ASP A 143 -0.55 -15.98 3.32
C ASP A 143 -0.20 -14.49 3.33
N LEU A 144 0.04 -13.89 2.16
CA LEU A 144 0.36 -12.47 2.02
C LEU A 144 -0.69 -11.77 1.17
N LEU A 145 -1.07 -10.56 1.57
CA LEU A 145 -1.93 -9.68 0.80
C LEU A 145 -1.38 -8.26 0.84
N ASP A 146 -1.07 -7.72 -0.34
CA ASP A 146 -0.67 -6.32 -0.47
C ASP A 146 -1.89 -5.42 -0.60
N LEU A 147 -1.91 -4.35 0.21
CA LEU A 147 -2.91 -3.29 0.14
C LEU A 147 -2.26 -2.01 -0.39
N TYR A 148 -2.82 -1.52 -1.49
CA TYR A 148 -2.41 -0.29 -2.17
C TYR A 148 -3.42 0.84 -1.90
N PRO A 149 -3.10 2.10 -2.23
CA PRO A 149 -4.11 3.14 -2.37
C PRO A 149 -5.26 2.71 -3.27
N PHE A 150 -6.37 3.41 -3.26
CA PHE A 150 -7.49 3.15 -4.18
C PHE A 150 -6.99 3.21 -5.62
N ASN A 151 -7.32 2.20 -6.43
CA ASN A 151 -7.15 2.28 -7.87
C ASN A 151 -8.32 3.08 -8.49
N PHE A 152 -8.23 3.36 -9.80
CA PHE A 152 -9.26 4.15 -10.48
C PHE A 152 -10.66 3.53 -10.39
N ARG A 153 -10.79 2.21 -10.46
CA ARG A 153 -12.08 1.52 -10.33
C ARG A 153 -12.67 1.66 -8.92
N GLU A 154 -11.86 1.49 -7.88
CA GLU A 154 -12.27 1.73 -6.49
C GLU A 154 -12.62 3.22 -6.26
N PHE A 155 -11.91 4.14 -6.92
CA PHE A 155 -12.22 5.57 -6.88
C PHE A 155 -13.58 5.86 -7.52
N LEU A 156 -13.91 5.27 -8.68
CA LEU A 156 -15.25 5.39 -9.28
C LEU A 156 -16.34 4.92 -8.33
N CYS A 157 -16.18 3.78 -7.67
CA CYS A 157 -17.11 3.32 -6.65
C CYS A 157 -17.24 4.32 -5.48
N ALA A 158 -16.12 4.92 -5.04
CA ALA A 158 -16.15 5.93 -3.98
C ALA A 158 -16.87 7.23 -4.40
N MET A 159 -16.96 7.50 -5.70
CA MET A 159 -17.67 8.65 -6.27
C MET A 159 -19.13 8.34 -6.66
N ASP A 160 -19.67 7.20 -6.23
CA ASP A 160 -21.02 6.71 -6.54
C ASP A 160 -21.23 6.44 -8.06
N GLU A 161 -20.15 6.06 -8.76
CA GLU A 161 -20.14 5.76 -10.20
C GLU A 161 -19.95 4.25 -10.48
N GLU A 162 -20.65 3.40 -9.73
CA GLU A 162 -20.60 1.95 -9.89
C GLU A 162 -21.00 1.49 -11.30
N GLY A 163 -21.86 2.26 -12.00
CA GLY A 163 -22.23 1.99 -13.39
C GLY A 163 -21.03 2.07 -14.34
N LEU A 164 -20.18 3.08 -14.19
CA LEU A 164 -18.95 3.22 -14.97
C LEU A 164 -17.94 2.14 -14.59
N GLU A 165 -17.80 1.83 -13.30
CA GLU A 165 -16.91 0.78 -12.82
C GLU A 165 -17.32 -0.59 -13.41
N SER A 166 -18.59 -0.93 -13.34
CA SER A 166 -19.12 -2.21 -13.89
C SER A 166 -18.94 -2.29 -15.39
N ALA A 167 -19.10 -1.20 -16.14
CA ALA A 167 -18.85 -1.17 -17.57
C ALA A 167 -17.38 -1.45 -17.92
N LEU A 168 -16.42 -0.94 -17.14
CA LEU A 168 -15.00 -1.28 -17.31
C LEU A 168 -14.73 -2.78 -17.09
N GLU A 169 -15.48 -3.43 -16.19
CA GLU A 169 -15.33 -4.86 -15.92
C GLU A 169 -15.78 -5.72 -17.10
N THR A 170 -16.79 -5.29 -17.86
CA THR A 170 -17.28 -6.03 -19.05
C THR A 170 -16.25 -6.09 -20.17
N LYS A 171 -15.30 -5.15 -20.24
CA LYS A 171 -14.35 -4.95 -21.36
C LYS A 171 -15.05 -4.74 -22.71
N ASP A 172 -16.29 -4.28 -22.70
CA ASP A 172 -16.99 -3.85 -23.90
C ASP A 172 -16.52 -2.44 -24.28
N TYR A 173 -15.59 -2.37 -25.22
CA TYR A 173 -14.97 -1.12 -25.63
C TYR A 173 -15.96 -0.14 -26.26
N ASN A 174 -17.01 -0.62 -26.96
CA ASN A 174 -18.04 0.25 -27.53
C ASN A 174 -18.86 0.91 -26.41
N LEU A 175 -19.21 0.14 -25.37
CA LEU A 175 -19.89 0.68 -24.20
C LEU A 175 -19.04 1.71 -23.49
N ILE A 176 -17.74 1.43 -23.30
CA ILE A 176 -16.79 2.35 -22.64
C ILE A 176 -16.64 3.62 -23.45
N ASP A 177 -16.49 3.53 -24.78
CA ASP A 177 -16.30 4.67 -25.67
C ASP A 177 -17.51 5.62 -25.66
N ASN A 178 -18.73 5.09 -25.58
CA ASN A 178 -19.94 5.90 -25.45
C ASN A 178 -19.97 6.81 -24.22
N PHE A 179 -19.16 6.52 -23.20
CA PHE A 179 -19.03 7.30 -21.97
C PHE A 179 -17.63 7.87 -21.75
N SER A 180 -16.84 7.97 -22.82
CA SER A 180 -15.44 8.43 -22.78
C SER A 180 -15.27 9.78 -22.05
N ASP A 181 -16.20 10.72 -22.27
CA ASP A 181 -16.15 12.04 -21.58
C ASP A 181 -16.26 11.91 -20.07
N LYS A 182 -17.16 11.03 -19.58
CA LYS A 182 -17.30 10.79 -18.13
C LYS A 182 -16.05 10.10 -17.57
N TYR A 183 -15.48 9.12 -18.28
CA TYR A 183 -14.25 8.48 -17.87
C TYR A 183 -13.09 9.45 -17.82
N LEU A 184 -12.94 10.32 -18.83
CA LEU A 184 -11.88 11.33 -18.85
C LEU A 184 -12.05 12.35 -17.73
N PHE A 185 -13.29 12.78 -17.46
CA PHE A 185 -13.58 13.65 -16.33
C PHE A 185 -13.11 13.01 -15.00
N TRP A 186 -13.55 11.80 -14.71
CA TRP A 186 -13.19 11.13 -13.47
C TRP A 186 -11.72 10.72 -13.41
N LEU A 187 -11.10 10.38 -14.54
CA LEU A 187 -9.68 10.07 -14.61
C LEU A 187 -8.80 11.28 -14.28
N LYS A 188 -9.15 12.45 -14.78
CA LYS A 188 -8.49 13.72 -14.42
C LYS A 188 -8.63 14.02 -12.93
N ASN A 189 -9.83 13.83 -12.37
CA ASN A 189 -10.06 13.97 -10.94
C ASN A 189 -9.22 12.97 -10.13
N TYR A 190 -9.14 11.71 -10.57
CA TYR A 190 -8.31 10.72 -9.94
C TYR A 190 -6.81 11.06 -10.03
N TYR A 191 -6.34 11.61 -11.14
CA TYR A 191 -4.95 12.06 -11.26
C TYR A 191 -4.61 13.17 -10.25
N TYR A 192 -5.54 14.05 -9.98
CA TYR A 192 -5.34 15.09 -8.96
C TYR A 192 -5.49 14.54 -7.53
N THR A 193 -6.55 13.80 -7.27
CA THR A 193 -6.92 13.31 -5.93
C THR A 193 -6.00 12.15 -5.50
N GLY A 194 -5.66 11.27 -6.44
CA GLY A 194 -5.02 10.00 -6.13
C GLY A 194 -5.96 9.02 -5.44
N GLY A 195 -5.37 8.00 -4.85
CA GLY A 195 -6.07 6.91 -4.19
C GLY A 195 -5.85 6.80 -2.67
N MET A 196 -5.21 7.79 -2.03
CA MET A 196 -5.06 7.74 -0.58
C MET A 196 -6.42 7.87 0.12
N PRO A 197 -6.81 6.92 1.02
CA PRO A 197 -8.17 6.86 1.57
C PRO A 197 -8.67 8.17 2.18
N ALA A 198 -7.85 8.86 2.96
CA ALA A 198 -8.23 10.13 3.57
C ALA A 198 -8.50 11.23 2.52
N VAL A 199 -7.72 11.23 1.44
CA VAL A 199 -7.87 12.19 0.33
C VAL A 199 -9.13 11.88 -0.47
N VAL A 200 -9.37 10.61 -0.80
CA VAL A 200 -10.57 10.17 -1.53
C VAL A 200 -11.83 10.50 -0.75
N ASP A 201 -11.83 10.27 0.57
CA ASP A 201 -12.99 10.56 1.43
C ASP A 201 -13.27 12.07 1.52
N ALA A 202 -12.25 12.90 1.71
CA ALA A 202 -12.39 14.36 1.70
C ALA A 202 -12.93 14.88 0.36
N PHE A 203 -12.36 14.41 -0.75
CA PHE A 203 -12.84 14.80 -2.08
C PHE A 203 -14.27 14.33 -2.33
N ARG A 204 -14.63 13.11 -1.94
CA ARG A 204 -15.99 12.59 -2.05
C ARG A 204 -17.01 13.47 -1.33
N LEU A 205 -16.68 13.95 -0.14
CA LEU A 205 -17.57 14.74 0.71
C LEU A 205 -17.68 16.20 0.27
N ASN A 206 -16.56 16.82 -0.03
CA ASN A 206 -16.47 18.29 -0.14
C ASN A 206 -16.19 18.78 -1.56
N LYS A 207 -15.64 17.93 -2.44
CA LYS A 207 -15.21 18.31 -3.81
C LYS A 207 -14.25 19.52 -3.82
N ASP A 208 -13.50 19.71 -2.74
CA ASP A 208 -12.57 20.83 -2.56
C ASP A 208 -11.14 20.40 -2.89
N TYR A 209 -10.61 20.94 -3.98
CA TYR A 209 -9.25 20.65 -4.45
C TYR A 209 -8.17 21.24 -3.54
N ALA A 210 -8.43 22.36 -2.85
CA ALA A 210 -7.48 22.96 -1.92
C ALA A 210 -7.33 22.08 -0.67
N GLU A 211 -8.44 21.58 -0.12
CA GLU A 211 -8.44 20.63 0.99
C GLU A 211 -7.71 19.33 0.61
N VAL A 212 -8.00 18.80 -0.58
CA VAL A 212 -7.31 17.61 -1.14
C VAL A 212 -5.80 17.82 -1.14
N ARG A 213 -5.31 18.93 -1.66
CA ARG A 213 -3.88 19.24 -1.73
C ARG A 213 -3.26 19.38 -0.35
N GLN A 214 -3.97 19.98 0.61
CA GLN A 214 -3.50 20.11 1.98
C GLN A 214 -3.30 18.73 2.63
N ILE A 215 -4.29 17.83 2.52
CA ILE A 215 -4.20 16.48 3.08
C ILE A 215 -3.06 15.69 2.42
N GLN A 216 -2.89 15.78 1.10
CA GLN A 216 -1.78 15.13 0.39
C GLN A 216 -0.42 15.64 0.89
N SER A 217 -0.26 16.96 1.05
CA SER A 217 0.97 17.57 1.55
C SER A 217 1.29 17.13 2.98
N ASP A 218 0.27 16.99 3.82
CA ASP A 218 0.43 16.50 5.19
C ASP A 218 0.84 15.02 5.22
N ILE A 219 0.30 14.18 4.31
CA ILE A 219 0.73 12.78 4.17
C ILE A 219 2.20 12.70 3.73
N VAL A 220 2.62 13.48 2.74
CA VAL A 220 4.01 13.53 2.28
C VAL A 220 4.95 13.91 3.43
N ARG A 221 4.63 14.98 4.18
CA ARG A 221 5.40 15.40 5.36
C ARG A 221 5.49 14.31 6.43
N GLN A 222 4.41 13.57 6.66
CA GLN A 222 4.39 12.48 7.62
C GLN A 222 5.31 11.33 7.19
N TYR A 223 5.33 10.99 5.90
CA TYR A 223 6.28 10.00 5.36
C TYR A 223 7.72 10.46 5.54
N GLU A 224 8.04 11.71 5.21
CA GLU A 224 9.39 12.28 5.39
C GLU A 224 9.82 12.30 6.86
N GLY A 225 8.88 12.57 7.77
CA GLY A 225 9.10 12.49 9.22
C GLY A 225 9.39 11.08 9.72
N ASP A 226 8.87 10.06 9.05
CA ASP A 226 9.10 8.65 9.38
C ASP A 226 10.44 8.10 8.87
N PHE A 227 11.04 8.73 7.85
CA PHE A 227 12.34 8.28 7.30
C PHE A 227 13.43 8.17 8.36
N GLY A 228 13.41 9.02 9.38
CA GLY A 228 14.43 9.04 10.45
C GLY A 228 14.25 7.99 11.54
N LYS A 229 13.08 7.36 11.66
CA LYS A 229 12.74 6.53 12.82
C LYS A 229 13.36 5.13 12.78
N HIS A 230 13.67 4.61 11.59
CA HIS A 230 14.05 3.21 11.37
C HIS A 230 15.31 3.05 10.53
N ILE A 231 16.17 4.06 10.46
CA ILE A 231 17.34 4.06 9.58
C ILE A 231 18.56 4.61 10.29
N LYS A 232 19.72 4.03 9.94
CA LYS A 232 21.02 4.61 10.35
C LYS A 232 21.17 6.02 9.78
N ALA A 233 21.61 6.96 10.61
CA ALA A 233 21.75 8.38 10.27
C ALA A 233 22.49 8.66 8.94
N LYS A 234 23.43 7.79 8.55
CA LYS A 234 24.18 7.92 7.27
C LYS A 234 23.33 7.69 6.00
N VAL A 235 22.22 6.97 6.08
CA VAL A 235 21.39 6.62 4.92
C VAL A 235 20.27 7.64 4.72
N LEU A 236 19.78 8.27 5.78
CA LEU A 236 18.67 9.22 5.75
C LEU A 236 18.82 10.34 4.70
N PRO A 237 19.96 11.05 4.57
CA PRO A 237 20.11 12.07 3.54
C PRO A 237 19.94 11.53 2.12
N ARG A 238 20.40 10.30 1.86
CA ARG A 238 20.28 9.66 0.55
C ARG A 238 18.85 9.27 0.22
N ILE A 239 18.06 8.84 1.21
CA ILE A 239 16.63 8.56 1.04
C ILE A 239 15.90 9.83 0.63
N ARG A 240 16.11 10.95 1.35
CA ARG A 240 15.53 12.24 1.00
C ARG A 240 15.92 12.68 -0.40
N MET A 241 17.20 12.60 -0.74
CA MET A 241 17.67 12.95 -2.09
C MET A 241 17.01 12.12 -3.20
N VAL A 242 16.83 10.81 -2.99
CA VAL A 242 16.10 9.96 -3.96
C VAL A 242 14.64 10.39 -4.03
N TRP A 243 13.96 10.49 -2.88
CA TRP A 243 12.56 10.85 -2.76
C TRP A 243 12.25 12.17 -3.47
N ASP A 244 12.98 13.22 -3.13
CA ASP A 244 12.80 14.57 -3.71
C ASP A 244 13.10 14.63 -5.21
N SER A 245 13.94 13.73 -5.72
CA SER A 245 14.30 13.70 -7.14
C SER A 245 13.25 13.06 -8.04
N ILE A 246 12.34 12.23 -7.50
CA ILE A 246 11.40 11.44 -8.31
C ILE A 246 10.50 12.32 -9.18
N PRO A 247 9.83 13.37 -8.67
CA PRO A 247 8.97 14.23 -9.49
C PRO A 247 9.72 14.85 -10.67
N MET A 248 10.89 15.41 -10.40
CA MET A 248 11.73 16.03 -11.45
C MET A 248 12.17 15.02 -12.51
N GLN A 249 12.50 13.79 -12.12
CA GLN A 249 12.92 12.76 -13.05
C GLN A 249 11.79 12.21 -13.91
N LEU A 250 10.56 12.17 -13.36
CA LEU A 250 9.37 11.79 -14.11
C LEU A 250 8.92 12.89 -15.07
N ALA A 251 9.01 14.17 -14.65
CA ALA A 251 8.68 15.34 -15.49
C ALA A 251 9.60 15.51 -16.70
N LYS A 252 10.85 15.04 -16.61
CA LYS A 252 11.76 15.00 -17.74
C LYS A 252 11.57 13.67 -18.44
N GLU A 253 11.22 13.61 -19.69
CA GLU A 253 11.00 12.39 -20.49
C GLU A 253 12.20 11.42 -20.52
N ASN A 254 12.84 11.23 -19.38
CA ASN A 254 13.98 10.35 -19.23
C ASN A 254 13.56 8.88 -19.37
N LYS A 255 14.28 8.14 -20.19
CA LYS A 255 14.03 6.69 -20.41
C LYS A 255 14.40 5.83 -19.20
N LYS A 256 15.13 6.38 -18.22
CA LYS A 256 15.55 5.70 -16.99
C LYS A 256 15.83 6.70 -15.86
N PHE A 257 15.93 6.19 -14.64
CA PHE A 257 16.37 6.96 -13.47
C PHE A 257 17.84 7.34 -13.58
N PHE A 258 18.17 8.63 -13.42
CA PHE A 258 19.51 9.17 -13.56
C PHE A 258 20.07 9.66 -12.21
N PHE A 259 21.07 8.99 -11.70
CA PHE A 259 21.73 9.39 -10.44
C PHE A 259 22.43 10.74 -10.53
N GLY A 260 22.95 11.12 -11.70
CA GLY A 260 23.54 12.42 -11.94
C GLY A 260 22.58 13.61 -11.76
N GLN A 261 21.27 13.38 -11.79
CA GLN A 261 20.27 14.40 -11.48
C GLN A 261 20.06 14.59 -9.98
N ILE A 262 20.40 13.61 -9.15
CA ILE A 262 20.40 13.74 -7.70
C ILE A 262 21.60 14.59 -7.28
N LYS A 263 22.80 14.22 -7.77
CA LYS A 263 24.05 14.89 -7.45
C LYS A 263 25.05 14.66 -8.58
N LYS A 264 25.80 15.68 -8.99
CA LYS A 264 26.85 15.56 -10.00
C LYS A 264 27.87 14.49 -9.58
N GLY A 265 28.09 13.50 -10.46
CA GLY A 265 29.03 12.40 -10.21
C GLY A 265 28.48 11.28 -9.31
N ALA A 266 27.21 11.31 -8.95
CA ALA A 266 26.58 10.24 -8.16
C ALA A 266 26.57 8.89 -8.88
N ARG A 267 26.87 7.83 -8.13
CA ARG A 267 26.86 6.43 -8.61
C ARG A 267 25.68 5.67 -8.05
N SER A 268 25.17 4.68 -8.78
CA SER A 268 24.03 3.84 -8.33
C SER A 268 24.30 3.19 -6.96
N SER A 269 25.50 2.67 -6.77
CA SER A 269 25.91 1.99 -5.52
C SER A 269 25.77 2.85 -4.26
N GLU A 270 25.80 4.18 -4.39
CA GLU A 270 25.62 5.08 -3.26
C GLU A 270 24.18 5.17 -2.77
N PHE A 271 23.21 4.88 -3.65
CA PHE A 271 21.78 5.08 -3.42
C PHE A 271 20.98 3.77 -3.37
N GLU A 272 21.59 2.61 -3.63
CA GLU A 272 20.90 1.31 -3.67
C GLU A 272 20.16 1.00 -2.37
N ILE A 273 20.81 1.21 -1.21
CA ILE A 273 20.18 0.99 0.10
C ILE A 273 19.01 1.95 0.31
N ALA A 274 19.15 3.20 -0.11
CA ALA A 274 18.09 4.20 0.01
C ALA A 274 16.88 3.86 -0.86
N ILE A 275 17.12 3.44 -2.10
CA ILE A 275 16.06 3.00 -3.01
C ILE A 275 15.40 1.75 -2.47
N GLN A 276 16.17 0.75 -2.02
CA GLN A 276 15.62 -0.49 -1.47
C GLN A 276 14.73 -0.20 -0.25
N TRP A 277 15.15 0.68 0.63
CA TRP A 277 14.35 1.08 1.78
C TRP A 277 12.99 1.69 1.38
N LEU A 278 12.97 2.60 0.39
CA LEU A 278 11.74 3.19 -0.12
C LEU A 278 10.81 2.14 -0.75
N LEU A 279 11.39 1.13 -1.42
CA LEU A 279 10.64 -0.01 -1.97
C LEU A 279 10.04 -0.88 -0.85
N ASP A 280 10.81 -1.18 0.18
CA ASP A 280 10.40 -2.04 1.30
C ASP A 280 9.32 -1.38 2.17
N CYS A 281 9.32 -0.04 2.24
CA CYS A 281 8.25 0.74 2.85
C CYS A 281 6.97 0.78 1.99
N GLY A 282 7.03 0.35 0.73
CA GLY A 282 5.93 0.47 -0.23
C GLY A 282 5.63 1.90 -0.68
N LEU A 283 6.57 2.84 -0.48
CA LEU A 283 6.42 4.25 -0.86
C LEU A 283 6.75 4.52 -2.32
N VAL A 284 7.55 3.64 -2.91
CA VAL A 284 8.04 3.76 -4.28
C VAL A 284 7.93 2.41 -5.00
N TYR A 285 7.63 2.45 -6.28
CA TYR A 285 7.66 1.30 -7.18
C TYR A 285 8.80 1.44 -8.18
N LYS A 286 9.53 0.34 -8.38
CA LYS A 286 10.60 0.24 -9.39
C LYS A 286 10.09 -0.50 -10.61
N VAL A 287 9.99 0.21 -11.73
CA VAL A 287 9.56 -0.35 -13.02
C VAL A 287 10.76 -0.46 -13.95
N ASN A 288 11.16 -1.69 -14.26
CA ASN A 288 12.28 -1.93 -15.15
C ASN A 288 11.86 -1.93 -16.62
N ARG A 289 12.74 -1.41 -17.49
CA ARG A 289 12.58 -1.55 -18.93
C ARG A 289 12.82 -3.01 -19.35
N VAL A 290 12.04 -3.48 -20.31
CA VAL A 290 12.27 -4.75 -21.01
C VAL A 290 12.91 -4.42 -22.34
N ASN A 291 13.98 -5.12 -22.72
CA ASN A 291 14.65 -4.90 -23.99
C ASN A 291 13.82 -5.44 -25.17
N GLU A 292 13.16 -6.57 -24.95
CA GLU A 292 12.30 -7.24 -25.92
C GLU A 292 11.03 -7.75 -25.23
N PRO A 293 9.84 -7.54 -25.82
CA PRO A 293 8.57 -7.93 -25.19
C PRO A 293 8.23 -9.42 -25.40
N HIS A 294 9.19 -10.30 -25.14
CA HIS A 294 9.01 -11.75 -25.20
C HIS A 294 8.73 -12.37 -23.83
N MET A 295 7.99 -13.48 -23.81
CA MET A 295 7.73 -14.23 -22.57
C MET A 295 8.87 -15.23 -22.29
N PRO A 296 9.32 -15.36 -21.04
CA PRO A 296 8.90 -14.62 -19.86
C PRO A 296 9.57 -13.23 -19.78
N LEU A 297 8.81 -12.19 -19.55
CA LEU A 297 9.30 -10.80 -19.49
C LEU A 297 10.49 -10.60 -18.53
N LYS A 298 10.57 -11.40 -17.47
CA LYS A 298 11.67 -11.34 -16.49
C LYS A 298 13.04 -11.63 -17.13
N ALA A 299 13.10 -12.47 -18.15
CA ALA A 299 14.35 -12.83 -18.83
C ALA A 299 14.94 -11.65 -19.63
N TYR A 300 14.08 -10.73 -20.08
CA TYR A 300 14.43 -9.59 -20.90
C TYR A 300 14.53 -8.27 -20.12
N LYS A 301 14.45 -8.37 -18.78
CA LYS A 301 14.49 -7.23 -17.86
C LYS A 301 15.87 -6.58 -17.87
N ASN A 302 15.91 -5.28 -18.18
CA ASN A 302 17.13 -4.49 -18.07
C ASN A 302 17.31 -4.00 -16.63
N MET A 303 18.28 -4.55 -15.91
CA MET A 303 18.54 -4.19 -14.52
C MET A 303 19.05 -2.77 -14.33
N ASN A 304 19.68 -2.18 -15.38
CA ASN A 304 20.29 -0.84 -15.35
C ASN A 304 19.37 0.25 -15.90
N ALA A 305 18.17 -0.11 -16.36
CA ALA A 305 17.21 0.84 -16.90
C ALA A 305 15.85 0.64 -16.21
N TYR A 306 15.54 1.52 -15.28
CA TYR A 306 14.27 1.54 -14.54
C TYR A 306 13.82 2.96 -14.26
N LYS A 307 12.54 3.13 -13.97
CA LYS A 307 11.95 4.35 -13.40
C LYS A 307 11.47 4.06 -11.98
N LEU A 308 11.44 5.10 -11.16
CA LEU A 308 10.85 5.07 -9.83
C LEU A 308 9.56 5.88 -9.85
N PHE A 309 8.49 5.31 -9.33
CA PHE A 309 7.19 5.94 -9.22
C PHE A 309 6.79 6.01 -7.75
N VAL A 310 6.22 7.12 -7.31
CA VAL A 310 5.60 7.24 -5.98
C VAL A 310 4.36 6.35 -5.93
N LEU A 311 4.03 5.82 -4.75
CA LEU A 311 2.93 4.88 -4.55
C LEU A 311 1.56 5.41 -4.99
N ASP A 312 1.40 6.73 -5.07
CA ASP A 312 0.12 7.38 -5.37
C ASP A 312 0.32 8.60 -6.26
N VAL A 313 -0.53 8.73 -7.27
CA VAL A 313 -0.45 9.80 -8.26
C VAL A 313 -0.79 11.17 -7.68
N GLY A 314 -1.73 11.23 -6.72
CA GLY A 314 -2.08 12.47 -6.04
C GLY A 314 -0.95 12.98 -5.16
N LEU A 315 -0.24 12.08 -4.46
CA LEU A 315 0.94 12.45 -3.68
C LEU A 315 2.08 12.94 -4.60
N LEU A 316 2.26 12.31 -5.77
CA LEU A 316 3.22 12.79 -6.76
C LEU A 316 2.88 14.21 -7.21
N GLY A 317 1.60 14.51 -7.44
CA GLY A 317 1.12 15.85 -7.76
C GLY A 317 1.41 16.87 -6.64
N ALA A 318 1.25 16.48 -5.38
CA ALA A 318 1.58 17.32 -4.22
C ALA A 318 3.08 17.58 -4.11
N MET A 319 3.92 16.55 -4.28
CA MET A 319 5.39 16.69 -4.30
C MET A 319 5.88 17.58 -5.44
N SER A 320 5.12 17.67 -6.53
CA SER A 320 5.44 18.48 -7.71
C SER A 320 4.83 19.90 -7.64
N GLU A 321 4.08 20.19 -6.56
CA GLU A 321 3.35 21.47 -6.39
C GLU A 321 2.42 21.80 -7.57
N LEU A 322 1.86 20.77 -8.24
CA LEU A 322 1.00 20.94 -9.41
C LEU A 322 -0.35 21.55 -9.02
N PRO A 323 -0.76 22.68 -9.62
CA PRO A 323 -2.09 23.24 -9.39
C PRO A 323 -3.18 22.39 -10.06
N ALA A 324 -4.41 22.49 -9.55
CA ALA A 324 -5.56 21.72 -10.04
C ALA A 324 -5.84 22.00 -11.52
N GLU A 325 -5.75 23.25 -11.93
CA GLU A 325 -6.02 23.72 -13.28
C GLU A 325 -5.15 23.01 -14.31
N SER A 326 -3.87 22.76 -13.97
CA SER A 326 -2.94 22.09 -14.89
C SER A 326 -3.37 20.67 -15.26
N ILE A 327 -4.09 19.99 -14.38
CA ILE A 327 -4.56 18.62 -14.61
C ILE A 327 -5.97 18.63 -15.20
N LEU A 328 -6.85 19.46 -14.66
CA LEU A 328 -8.28 19.45 -15.01
C LEU A 328 -8.54 20.09 -16.40
N GLU A 329 -7.78 21.13 -16.76
CA GLU A 329 -7.94 21.84 -18.04
C GLU A 329 -7.26 21.12 -19.23
N GLY A 330 -6.53 20.05 -19.00
CA GLY A 330 -6.02 19.19 -20.07
C GLY A 330 -4.67 19.60 -20.65
N ASN A 331 -3.90 20.41 -19.93
CA ASN A 331 -2.48 20.58 -20.25
C ASN A 331 -1.76 19.24 -20.06
N ASP A 332 -1.05 18.76 -21.10
CA ASP A 332 -0.32 17.49 -21.06
C ASP A 332 0.67 17.49 -19.90
N CYS A 333 0.30 16.81 -18.80
CA CYS A 333 1.18 16.65 -17.67
C CYS A 333 2.00 15.38 -17.83
N LEU A 334 3.26 15.51 -18.21
CA LEU A 334 4.21 14.42 -18.45
C LEU A 334 4.39 13.48 -17.23
N LEU A 335 4.03 13.94 -16.03
CA LEU A 335 4.08 13.11 -14.81
C LEU A 335 3.11 11.92 -14.85
N TYR A 336 2.00 12.06 -15.57
CA TYR A 336 0.90 11.08 -15.60
C TYR A 336 0.77 10.32 -16.92
N THR A 337 1.48 10.74 -17.95
CA THR A 337 1.44 10.04 -19.22
C THR A 337 2.27 8.75 -19.15
N SER A 338 1.68 7.65 -19.56
CA SER A 338 2.43 6.47 -19.95
C SER A 338 3.43 6.85 -21.05
N PRO A 339 4.55 6.12 -21.19
CA PRO A 339 5.49 6.37 -22.28
C PRO A 339 4.72 6.50 -23.59
N SER A 340 4.92 7.63 -24.27
CA SER A 340 4.33 7.85 -25.59
C SER A 340 4.76 6.73 -26.54
N PRO A 341 3.97 6.38 -27.57
CA PRO A 341 4.41 5.46 -28.61
C PRO A 341 5.76 5.82 -29.23
N ARG A 342 6.19 7.10 -29.12
CA ARG A 342 7.54 7.54 -29.51
C ARG A 342 8.63 7.06 -28.56
N ASP A 343 8.30 6.77 -27.29
CA ASP A 343 9.25 6.27 -26.29
C ASP A 343 9.43 4.75 -26.38
N MET A 344 8.61 4.07 -27.18
CA MET A 344 8.66 2.62 -27.43
C MET A 344 9.46 2.24 -28.66
N ARG A 345 10.15 3.20 -29.32
CA ARG A 345 11.05 2.95 -30.45
C ARG A 345 12.52 2.85 -30.04
#